data_3dd200a5ffd6f720866e04769d92caac
#
_entry.id   3dd200a5ffd6f720866e04769d92caac
#
_cell.length_a   1.000
_cell.length_b   1.000
_cell.length_c   1.000
_cell.angle_alpha   90.00
_cell.angle_beta   90.00
_cell.angle_gamma   90.00
#
_symmetry.space_group_name_H-M   'P 1'
#
loop_
_entity.id
_entity.type
_entity.pdbx_description
1 polymer ?
#
loop_
_entity_poly.entity_id
_entity_poly.type
_entity_poly.pdbx_seq_one_letter_code
_entity_poly.pdbx_strand_id
1 'polypeptide(L)'
;MLSALERFAPLPLQESWDNAGLQVGLTETEVSGALLCLDVNEQIVDEAVQKGCNLIVSHHPLLFRGLKTISDLTDVQRTVMKTIQKGICVVSMHTNMDNAKYGVNFKIAEKLGMQQVRFIAPKTVDGIEAGSGVIGELSEPIAADDFILKVKKTFGVECALCNELLRRPVQKIAICGGAGDFLLEAALAEGADAFITGEMHYHQYFGYEQAIQICVIGHYQSEQFTTEIFRDIIQKECPGVRTCIAETCTNPILYL
;
A
#
# COMPACT_ATOMS: atom_id res chain seq x y z
N MET A 1 0.03 4.53 20.29
CA MET A 1 0.17 3.83 19.03
C MET A 1 -0.18 4.70 17.81
N LEU A 2 -1.34 5.35 17.78
CA LEU A 2 -1.70 6.29 16.71
C LEU A 2 -0.57 7.31 16.47
N SER A 3 -0.10 8.00 17.52
CA SER A 3 1.00 8.96 17.42
C SER A 3 2.33 8.35 16.92
N ALA A 4 2.56 7.06 17.11
CA ALA A 4 3.76 6.39 16.55
C ALA A 4 3.66 6.22 15.04
N LEU A 5 2.49 5.81 14.56
CA LEU A 5 2.20 5.72 13.12
C LEU A 5 2.24 7.09 12.45
N GLU A 6 1.63 8.11 13.09
CA GLU A 6 1.61 9.49 12.58
C GLU A 6 2.99 10.19 12.60
N ARG A 7 3.89 9.81 13.52
CA ARG A 7 5.29 10.31 13.45
C ARG A 7 6.04 9.76 12.26
N PHE A 8 5.76 8.52 11.87
CA PHE A 8 6.37 7.92 10.67
C PHE A 8 5.76 8.47 9.38
N ALA A 9 4.44 8.53 9.31
CA ALA A 9 3.69 9.03 8.16
C ALA A 9 2.63 10.04 8.63
N PRO A 10 3.01 11.32 8.81
CA PRO A 10 2.11 12.37 9.27
C PRO A 10 0.87 12.53 8.40
N LEU A 11 -0.29 12.79 9.01
CA LEU A 11 -1.55 12.96 8.29
C LEU A 11 -1.51 14.04 7.20
N PRO A 12 -0.79 15.18 7.34
CA PRO A 12 -0.68 16.15 6.24
C PRO A 12 -0.06 15.61 4.95
N LEU A 13 0.59 14.44 4.98
CA LEU A 13 1.13 13.79 3.78
C LEU A 13 0.06 13.12 2.92
N GLN A 14 -1.17 12.92 3.44
CA GLN A 14 -2.26 12.30 2.69
C GLN A 14 -2.72 13.19 1.54
N GLU A 15 -3.32 12.55 0.53
CA GLU A 15 -3.97 13.27 -0.55
C GLU A 15 -5.26 13.97 -0.06
N SER A 16 -5.63 15.09 -0.69
CA SER A 16 -6.73 15.95 -0.22
C SER A 16 -8.11 15.28 -0.19
N TRP A 17 -8.28 14.20 -0.93
CA TRP A 17 -9.50 13.40 -1.00
C TRP A 17 -9.52 12.21 -0.04
N ASP A 18 -8.41 11.96 0.65
CA ASP A 18 -8.21 10.80 1.52
C ASP A 18 -8.78 11.01 2.93
N ASN A 19 -8.88 9.91 3.69
CA ASN A 19 -9.36 9.89 5.06
C ASN A 19 -8.51 8.95 5.93
N ALA A 20 -7.20 9.21 6.02
CA ALA A 20 -6.30 8.46 6.91
C ALA A 20 -6.50 8.87 8.39
N GLY A 21 -5.98 8.06 9.30
CA GLY A 21 -6.03 8.25 10.74
C GLY A 21 -7.06 7.39 11.45
N LEU A 22 -7.53 7.83 12.62
CA LEU A 22 -8.51 7.09 13.43
C LEU A 22 -9.86 7.05 12.72
N GLN A 23 -10.33 5.83 12.38
CA GLN A 23 -11.59 5.61 11.69
C GLN A 23 -12.74 5.32 12.65
N VAL A 24 -12.52 4.42 13.60
CA VAL A 24 -13.52 4.00 14.60
C VAL A 24 -12.81 3.79 15.94
N GLY A 25 -13.42 4.22 17.02
CA GLY A 25 -12.95 3.94 18.38
C GLY A 25 -12.62 5.18 19.20
N LEU A 26 -12.05 4.95 20.38
CA LEU A 26 -11.72 5.99 21.37
C LEU A 26 -10.20 6.18 21.44
N THR A 27 -9.76 7.43 21.54
CA THR A 27 -8.35 7.82 21.58
C THR A 27 -7.59 7.32 22.82
N GLU A 28 -8.30 7.12 23.93
CA GLU A 28 -7.74 6.70 25.22
C GLU A 28 -7.87 5.18 25.47
N THR A 29 -8.09 4.38 24.41
CA THR A 29 -8.19 2.93 24.57
C THR A 29 -6.82 2.31 24.82
N GLU A 30 -6.70 1.53 25.91
CA GLU A 30 -5.55 0.67 26.14
C GLU A 30 -5.52 -0.47 25.11
N VAL A 31 -4.40 -0.63 24.40
CA VAL A 31 -4.29 -1.60 23.32
C VAL A 31 -3.77 -2.93 23.85
N SER A 32 -4.59 -3.99 23.77
CA SER A 32 -4.22 -5.37 24.14
C SER A 32 -3.44 -6.10 23.04
N GLY A 33 -3.62 -5.68 21.80
CA GLY A 33 -2.96 -6.21 20.60
C GLY A 33 -3.49 -5.52 19.35
N ALA A 34 -2.68 -5.54 18.29
CA ALA A 34 -3.00 -4.95 16.99
C ALA A 34 -3.03 -6.01 15.88
N LEU A 35 -4.13 -6.08 15.13
CA LEU A 35 -4.23 -6.82 13.89
C LEU A 35 -3.89 -5.88 12.71
N LEU A 36 -3.01 -6.32 11.82
CA LEU A 36 -2.48 -5.52 10.70
C LEU A 36 -3.01 -6.10 9.39
N CYS A 37 -3.63 -5.28 8.54
CA CYS A 37 -4.26 -5.72 7.30
C CYS A 37 -4.16 -4.64 6.20
N LEU A 38 -4.58 -4.96 4.98
CA LEU A 38 -4.80 -3.94 3.94
C LEU A 38 -6.19 -3.33 4.08
N ASP A 39 -7.23 -4.15 4.05
CA ASP A 39 -8.62 -3.74 4.10
C ASP A 39 -9.30 -4.18 5.39
N VAL A 40 -10.35 -3.48 5.80
CA VAL A 40 -11.17 -3.83 6.97
C VAL A 40 -12.56 -4.24 6.50
N ASN A 41 -12.92 -5.48 6.79
CA ASN A 41 -14.25 -6.04 6.58
C ASN A 41 -14.72 -6.81 7.83
N GLU A 42 -15.93 -7.37 7.80
CA GLU A 42 -16.49 -8.10 8.94
C GLU A 42 -15.63 -9.33 9.34
N GLN A 43 -14.95 -9.97 8.37
CA GLN A 43 -14.09 -11.13 8.64
C GLN A 43 -12.80 -10.73 9.37
N ILE A 44 -12.21 -9.59 9.00
CA ILE A 44 -11.05 -9.01 9.70
C ILE A 44 -11.41 -8.63 11.15
N VAL A 45 -12.62 -8.09 11.37
CA VAL A 45 -13.09 -7.81 12.73
C VAL A 45 -13.24 -9.11 13.54
N ASP A 46 -13.77 -10.20 12.94
CA ASP A 46 -13.84 -11.50 13.59
C ASP A 46 -12.45 -12.06 13.92
N GLU A 47 -11.51 -11.95 12.99
CA GLU A 47 -10.13 -12.39 13.21
C GLU A 47 -9.45 -11.58 14.35
N ALA A 48 -9.69 -10.27 14.41
CA ALA A 48 -9.18 -9.44 15.51
C ALA A 48 -9.71 -9.93 16.87
N VAL A 49 -11.02 -10.22 16.97
CA VAL A 49 -11.63 -10.80 18.17
C VAL A 49 -11.00 -12.13 18.52
N GLN A 50 -10.87 -13.06 17.57
CA GLN A 50 -10.30 -14.39 17.78
C GLN A 50 -8.84 -14.32 18.27
N LYS A 51 -8.06 -13.38 17.72
CA LYS A 51 -6.67 -13.16 18.11
C LYS A 51 -6.53 -12.29 19.37
N GLY A 52 -7.63 -11.84 20.00
CA GLY A 52 -7.61 -10.98 21.18
C GLY A 52 -6.97 -9.61 20.92
N CYS A 53 -7.13 -9.08 19.72
CA CYS A 53 -6.70 -7.74 19.33
C CYS A 53 -7.88 -6.76 19.43
N ASN A 54 -7.69 -5.63 20.09
CA ASN A 54 -8.69 -4.57 20.16
C ASN A 54 -8.34 -3.34 19.32
N LEU A 55 -7.28 -3.45 18.50
CA LEU A 55 -6.91 -2.48 17.48
C LEU A 55 -6.73 -3.19 16.15
N ILE A 56 -7.27 -2.61 15.08
CA ILE A 56 -6.95 -2.94 13.69
C ILE A 56 -6.18 -1.76 13.11
N VAL A 57 -5.05 -2.03 12.47
CA VAL A 57 -4.30 -1.04 11.68
C VAL A 57 -4.38 -1.50 10.24
N SER A 58 -5.03 -0.69 9.39
CA SER A 58 -5.22 -0.99 7.98
C SER A 58 -4.50 0.00 7.09
N HIS A 59 -4.24 -0.40 5.85
CA HIS A 59 -3.81 0.51 4.82
C HIS A 59 -5.00 1.33 4.31
N HIS A 60 -6.00 0.67 3.75
CA HIS A 60 -7.20 1.34 3.21
C HIS A 60 -8.14 1.80 4.33
N PRO A 61 -8.69 3.03 4.21
CA PRO A 61 -9.67 3.54 5.16
C PRO A 61 -10.97 2.76 5.11
N LEU A 62 -11.45 2.28 6.26
CA LEU A 62 -12.80 1.71 6.37
C LEU A 62 -13.86 2.74 6.00
N LEU A 63 -13.65 3.99 6.41
CA LEU A 63 -14.53 5.13 6.14
C LEU A 63 -13.94 6.02 5.03
N PHE A 64 -13.69 5.45 3.85
CA PHE A 64 -13.20 6.21 2.70
C PHE A 64 -14.14 7.37 2.32
N ARG A 65 -15.45 7.15 2.49
CA ARG A 65 -16.49 8.19 2.35
C ARG A 65 -17.29 8.29 3.64
N GLY A 66 -17.65 9.51 4.02
CA GLY A 66 -18.45 9.76 5.22
C GLY A 66 -19.81 9.04 5.17
N LEU A 67 -20.16 8.40 6.29
CA LEU A 67 -21.47 7.75 6.44
C LEU A 67 -22.50 8.76 6.92
N LYS A 68 -23.69 8.74 6.30
CA LYS A 68 -24.87 9.51 6.76
C LYS A 68 -25.71 8.73 7.76
N THR A 69 -25.62 7.40 7.72
CA THR A 69 -26.34 6.49 8.62
C THR A 69 -25.43 5.33 8.97
N ILE A 70 -25.66 4.71 10.12
CA ILE A 70 -25.02 3.42 10.49
C ILE A 70 -26.15 2.41 10.63
N SER A 71 -26.19 1.44 9.73
CA SER A 71 -27.22 0.41 9.63
C SER A 71 -26.61 -0.89 9.05
N ASP A 72 -27.43 -1.85 8.69
CA ASP A 72 -27.01 -3.12 8.08
C ASP A 72 -27.05 -3.12 6.54
N LEU A 73 -27.32 -1.97 5.91
CA LEU A 73 -27.57 -1.89 4.48
C LEU A 73 -26.33 -2.12 3.61
N THR A 74 -25.16 -1.66 4.05
CA THR A 74 -23.91 -1.84 3.31
C THR A 74 -22.89 -2.61 4.13
N ASP A 75 -21.91 -3.20 3.45
CA ASP A 75 -20.77 -3.89 4.08
C ASP A 75 -19.98 -2.97 5.02
N VAL A 76 -19.69 -1.74 4.60
CA VAL A 76 -19.02 -0.74 5.42
C VAL A 76 -19.81 -0.43 6.69
N GLN A 77 -21.14 -0.20 6.58
CA GLN A 77 -21.99 0.09 7.73
C GLN A 77 -22.04 -1.09 8.70
N ARG A 78 -22.20 -2.33 8.21
CA ARG A 78 -22.17 -3.54 9.04
C ARG A 78 -20.82 -3.71 9.74
N THR A 79 -19.72 -3.49 9.00
CA THR A 79 -18.36 -3.56 9.57
C THR A 79 -18.16 -2.53 10.67
N VAL A 80 -18.60 -1.27 10.48
CA VAL A 80 -18.55 -0.22 11.50
C VAL A 80 -19.37 -0.61 12.74
N MET A 81 -20.61 -1.07 12.56
CA MET A 81 -21.45 -1.53 13.67
C MET A 81 -20.77 -2.66 14.47
N LYS A 82 -20.25 -3.66 13.76
CA LYS A 82 -19.56 -4.80 14.35
C LYS A 82 -18.31 -4.37 15.13
N THR A 83 -17.53 -3.47 14.55
CA THR A 83 -16.33 -2.90 15.17
C THR A 83 -16.67 -2.23 16.49
N ILE A 84 -17.70 -1.37 16.50
CA ILE A 84 -18.19 -0.69 17.71
C ILE A 84 -18.70 -1.69 18.75
N GLN A 85 -19.52 -2.66 18.35
CA GLN A 85 -20.07 -3.68 19.25
C GLN A 85 -19.00 -4.56 19.89
N LYS A 86 -17.88 -4.80 19.20
CA LYS A 86 -16.74 -5.58 19.70
C LYS A 86 -15.69 -4.76 20.45
N GLY A 87 -15.89 -3.44 20.59
CA GLY A 87 -14.95 -2.55 21.26
C GLY A 87 -13.58 -2.48 20.57
N ILE A 88 -13.55 -2.62 19.25
CA ILE A 88 -12.32 -2.58 18.46
C ILE A 88 -12.11 -1.17 17.90
N CYS A 89 -10.90 -0.66 17.99
CA CYS A 89 -10.48 0.57 17.32
C CYS A 89 -9.93 0.25 15.93
N VAL A 90 -10.17 1.13 14.96
CA VAL A 90 -9.61 1.05 13.60
C VAL A 90 -8.84 2.32 13.29
N VAL A 91 -7.60 2.15 12.87
CA VAL A 91 -6.71 3.22 12.38
C VAL A 91 -6.27 2.84 10.98
N SER A 92 -6.38 3.78 10.03
CA SER A 92 -5.94 3.57 8.65
C SER A 92 -4.79 4.53 8.31
N MET A 93 -3.75 3.99 7.67
CA MET A 93 -2.58 4.73 7.20
C MET A 93 -2.48 4.47 5.70
N HIS A 94 -3.07 5.37 4.91
CA HIS A 94 -3.31 5.22 3.49
C HIS A 94 -2.32 6.05 2.66
N THR A 95 -2.78 7.05 1.92
CA THR A 95 -1.89 7.84 1.05
C THR A 95 -0.83 8.63 1.81
N ASN A 96 -1.01 8.91 3.09
CA ASN A 96 0.06 9.44 3.93
C ASN A 96 1.22 8.44 4.07
N MET A 97 0.94 7.12 4.12
CA MET A 97 1.95 6.07 4.17
C MET A 97 2.60 5.86 2.78
N ASP A 98 1.83 6.02 1.69
CA ASP A 98 2.35 5.95 0.32
C ASP A 98 3.34 7.07 0.03
N ASN A 99 3.03 8.27 0.52
CA ASN A 99 3.80 9.51 0.32
C ASN A 99 4.96 9.68 1.31
N ALA A 100 5.02 8.86 2.36
CA ALA A 100 6.07 8.93 3.36
C ALA A 100 7.39 8.35 2.83
N LYS A 101 8.51 8.97 3.22
CA LYS A 101 9.83 8.37 3.04
C LYS A 101 9.90 7.06 3.82
N TYR A 102 10.39 6.00 3.19
CA TYR A 102 10.39 4.62 3.71
C TYR A 102 9.01 3.99 3.90
N GLY A 103 7.96 4.59 3.34
CA GLY A 103 6.61 4.04 3.28
C GLY A 103 6.44 2.96 2.20
N VAL A 104 5.20 2.81 1.72
CA VAL A 104 4.79 1.67 0.86
C VAL A 104 5.68 1.51 -0.37
N ASN A 105 5.91 2.59 -1.14
CA ASN A 105 6.68 2.52 -2.37
C ASN A 105 8.15 2.18 -2.13
N PHE A 106 8.75 2.66 -1.05
CA PHE A 106 10.10 2.28 -0.64
C PHE A 106 10.17 0.81 -0.22
N LYS A 107 9.13 0.30 0.45
CA LYS A 107 9.06 -1.11 0.85
C LYS A 107 8.98 -2.03 -0.38
N ILE A 108 8.22 -1.66 -1.39
CA ILE A 108 8.18 -2.36 -2.67
C ILE A 108 9.58 -2.40 -3.32
N ALA A 109 10.25 -1.24 -3.38
CA ALA A 109 11.61 -1.15 -3.91
C ALA A 109 12.63 -2.02 -3.14
N GLU A 110 12.53 -2.06 -1.81
CA GLU A 110 13.31 -2.95 -0.94
C GLU A 110 13.10 -4.43 -1.32
N LYS A 111 11.85 -4.87 -1.48
CA LYS A 111 11.50 -6.25 -1.87
C LYS A 111 12.08 -6.65 -3.22
N LEU A 112 12.19 -5.70 -4.15
CA LEU A 112 12.80 -5.91 -5.47
C LEU A 112 14.33 -5.87 -5.44
N GLY A 113 14.94 -5.45 -4.32
CA GLY A 113 16.38 -5.28 -4.18
C GLY A 113 16.91 -4.07 -4.95
N MET A 114 16.11 -3.02 -5.08
CA MET A 114 16.53 -1.79 -5.75
C MET A 114 17.46 -0.97 -4.88
N GLN A 115 18.34 -0.21 -5.54
CA GLN A 115 19.30 0.70 -4.94
C GLN A 115 19.04 2.14 -5.40
N GLN A 116 19.63 3.13 -4.70
CA GLN A 116 19.52 4.55 -5.02
C GLN A 116 18.07 5.04 -5.14
N VAL A 117 17.21 4.53 -4.27
CA VAL A 117 15.76 4.78 -4.33
C VAL A 117 15.44 6.21 -3.89
N ARG A 118 14.69 6.93 -4.72
CA ARG A 118 14.18 8.28 -4.46
C ARG A 118 12.75 8.43 -4.98
N PHE A 119 12.06 9.47 -4.56
CA PHE A 119 10.73 9.77 -5.10
C PHE A 119 10.78 10.10 -6.60
N ILE A 120 9.75 9.68 -7.34
CA ILE A 120 9.51 10.12 -8.73
C ILE A 120 8.99 11.55 -8.73
N ALA A 121 7.96 11.81 -7.93
CA ALA A 121 7.33 13.12 -7.79
C ALA A 121 7.55 13.63 -6.35
N PRO A 122 8.74 14.21 -6.05
CA PRO A 122 9.05 14.71 -4.72
C PRO A 122 8.21 15.94 -4.39
N LYS A 123 7.78 16.05 -3.14
CA LYS A 123 7.09 17.20 -2.56
C LYS A 123 7.59 17.47 -1.14
N THR A 124 7.39 18.69 -0.66
CA THR A 124 7.64 19.03 0.75
C THR A 124 6.34 19.50 1.36
N VAL A 125 5.95 18.86 2.46
CA VAL A 125 4.73 19.18 3.20
C VAL A 125 5.13 19.48 4.64
N ASP A 126 4.86 20.69 5.11
CA ASP A 126 5.22 21.16 6.45
C ASP A 126 6.72 20.94 6.81
N GLY A 127 7.60 21.09 5.81
CA GLY A 127 9.04 20.87 5.97
C GLY A 127 9.49 19.41 5.93
N ILE A 128 8.56 18.47 5.72
CA ILE A 128 8.81 17.04 5.61
C ILE A 128 8.99 16.65 4.14
N GLU A 129 10.08 15.93 3.83
CA GLU A 129 10.30 15.33 2.52
C GLU A 129 9.29 14.20 2.28
N ALA A 130 8.53 14.29 1.21
CA ALA A 130 7.51 13.34 0.80
C ALA A 130 7.46 13.23 -0.72
N GLY A 131 6.59 12.37 -1.26
CA GLY A 131 6.39 12.28 -2.71
C GLY A 131 5.60 11.06 -3.11
N SER A 132 5.16 11.04 -4.35
CA SER A 132 4.41 9.91 -4.92
C SER A 132 5.34 9.04 -5.76
N GLY A 133 5.20 7.71 -5.59
CA GLY A 133 6.03 6.72 -6.27
C GLY A 133 7.53 6.86 -6.02
N VAL A 134 8.28 5.86 -6.38
CA VAL A 134 9.74 5.84 -6.26
C VAL A 134 10.41 5.35 -7.54
N ILE A 135 11.64 5.78 -7.74
CA ILE A 135 12.51 5.32 -8.82
C ILE A 135 13.87 4.94 -8.25
N GLY A 136 14.46 3.88 -8.78
CA GLY A 136 15.77 3.37 -8.38
C GLY A 136 16.30 2.39 -9.40
N GLU A 137 17.37 1.67 -9.08
CA GLU A 137 18.07 0.80 -10.02
C GLU A 137 18.25 -0.60 -9.45
N LEU A 138 18.20 -1.60 -10.31
CA LEU A 138 18.74 -2.92 -9.99
C LEU A 138 20.28 -2.87 -10.00
N SER A 139 20.90 -3.76 -9.23
CA SER A 139 22.38 -3.87 -9.21
C SER A 139 22.99 -4.14 -10.59
N GLU A 140 22.24 -4.84 -11.44
CA GLU A 140 22.65 -5.18 -12.81
C GLU A 140 21.43 -5.11 -13.74
N PRO A 141 21.63 -4.75 -15.03
CA PRO A 141 20.59 -4.81 -16.02
C PRO A 141 20.19 -6.27 -16.33
N ILE A 142 18.89 -6.53 -16.46
CA ILE A 142 18.35 -7.85 -16.79
C ILE A 142 17.41 -7.78 -17.99
N ALA A 143 17.19 -8.89 -18.69
CA ALA A 143 16.25 -8.94 -19.80
C ALA A 143 14.81 -8.65 -19.32
N ALA A 144 13.96 -8.09 -20.19
CA ALA A 144 12.62 -7.66 -19.79
C ALA A 144 11.73 -8.83 -19.33
N ASP A 145 11.85 -10.00 -19.92
CA ASP A 145 11.15 -11.21 -19.49
C ASP A 145 11.63 -11.70 -18.11
N ASP A 146 12.96 -11.70 -17.86
CA ASP A 146 13.52 -12.02 -16.53
C ASP A 146 13.08 -11.00 -15.48
N PHE A 147 12.97 -9.72 -15.85
CA PHE A 147 12.41 -8.68 -14.99
C PHE A 147 10.96 -9.00 -14.60
N ILE A 148 10.08 -9.32 -15.56
CA ILE A 148 8.70 -9.70 -15.28
C ILE A 148 8.63 -10.94 -14.38
N LEU A 149 9.47 -11.96 -14.63
CA LEU A 149 9.55 -13.15 -13.78
C LEU A 149 10.00 -12.80 -12.34
N LYS A 150 10.98 -11.90 -12.20
CA LYS A 150 11.42 -11.40 -10.89
C LYS A 150 10.29 -10.70 -10.16
N VAL A 151 9.54 -9.81 -10.83
CA VAL A 151 8.39 -9.12 -10.25
C VAL A 151 7.33 -10.13 -9.82
N LYS A 152 6.92 -11.04 -10.68
CA LYS A 152 5.94 -12.09 -10.37
C LYS A 152 6.34 -12.90 -9.14
N LYS A 153 7.59 -13.31 -9.05
CA LYS A 153 8.12 -14.07 -7.90
C LYS A 153 8.12 -13.24 -6.63
N THR A 154 8.53 -11.97 -6.69
CA THR A 154 8.62 -11.09 -5.52
C THR A 154 7.25 -10.83 -4.91
N PHE A 155 6.22 -10.63 -5.74
CA PHE A 155 4.86 -10.32 -5.29
C PHE A 155 3.94 -11.54 -5.19
N GLY A 156 4.42 -12.73 -5.54
CA GLY A 156 3.62 -13.95 -5.50
C GLY A 156 2.44 -13.94 -6.47
N VAL A 157 2.61 -13.32 -7.66
CA VAL A 157 1.53 -13.22 -8.65
C VAL A 157 1.76 -14.21 -9.80
N GLU A 158 0.67 -14.85 -10.25
CA GLU A 158 0.72 -15.77 -11.37
C GLU A 158 0.64 -15.06 -12.74
N CYS A 159 0.01 -13.89 -12.77
CA CYS A 159 -0.18 -13.09 -13.97
C CYS A 159 0.18 -11.62 -13.72
N ALA A 160 0.85 -11.00 -14.67
CA ALA A 160 1.07 -9.56 -14.74
C ALA A 160 0.56 -9.05 -16.10
N LEU A 161 -0.10 -7.90 -16.11
CA LEU A 161 -0.49 -7.25 -17.37
C LEU A 161 0.68 -6.38 -17.84
N CYS A 162 1.12 -6.61 -19.07
CA CYS A 162 2.28 -5.92 -19.62
C CYS A 162 1.97 -5.41 -21.05
N ASN A 163 2.71 -4.37 -21.46
CA ASN A 163 2.81 -4.02 -22.88
C ASN A 163 3.80 -4.96 -23.60
N GLU A 164 4.11 -4.69 -24.89
CA GLU A 164 5.13 -5.43 -25.63
C GLU A 164 6.45 -5.44 -24.84
N LEU A 165 7.09 -6.62 -24.74
CA LEU A 165 8.37 -6.74 -24.02
C LEU A 165 9.45 -5.88 -24.67
N LEU A 166 10.18 -5.16 -23.85
CA LEU A 166 11.32 -4.38 -24.27
C LEU A 166 12.40 -5.29 -24.89
N ARG A 167 13.03 -4.80 -25.97
CA ARG A 167 14.16 -5.48 -26.64
C ARG A 167 15.51 -5.04 -26.08
N ARG A 168 15.51 -4.23 -25.03
CA ARG A 168 16.68 -3.78 -24.29
C ARG A 168 16.58 -4.17 -22.82
N PRO A 169 17.70 -4.28 -22.11
CA PRO A 169 17.70 -4.60 -20.69
C PRO A 169 16.95 -3.55 -19.85
N VAL A 170 16.42 -4.00 -18.71
CA VAL A 170 15.77 -3.22 -17.68
C VAL A 170 16.72 -3.10 -16.49
N GLN A 171 17.02 -1.89 -16.07
CA GLN A 171 17.81 -1.61 -14.88
C GLN A 171 17.17 -0.52 -14.00
N LYS A 172 16.74 0.59 -14.59
CA LYS A 172 16.11 1.70 -13.88
C LYS A 172 14.61 1.48 -13.81
N ILE A 173 14.08 1.36 -12.59
CA ILE A 173 12.70 0.97 -12.36
C ILE A 173 11.97 2.06 -11.59
N ALA A 174 10.80 2.42 -12.06
CA ALA A 174 9.85 3.27 -11.36
C ALA A 174 8.70 2.43 -10.79
N ILE A 175 8.21 2.80 -9.61
CA ILE A 175 7.18 2.06 -8.87
C ILE A 175 6.16 3.02 -8.27
N CYS A 176 4.88 2.69 -8.41
CA CYS A 176 3.82 3.24 -7.61
C CYS A 176 2.79 2.15 -7.32
N GLY A 177 2.69 1.73 -6.05
CA GLY A 177 1.68 0.77 -5.59
C GLY A 177 0.26 1.31 -5.78
N GLY A 178 -0.73 0.41 -5.69
CA GLY A 178 -2.13 0.77 -5.87
C GLY A 178 -2.46 1.31 -7.27
N ALA A 179 -3.27 2.33 -7.35
CA ALA A 179 -3.64 3.03 -8.59
C ALA A 179 -2.61 4.11 -8.94
N GLY A 180 -1.41 3.68 -9.33
CA GLY A 180 -0.26 4.56 -9.58
C GLY A 180 -0.07 5.01 -11.02
N ASP A 181 -0.99 4.69 -11.92
CA ASP A 181 -0.92 4.94 -13.37
C ASP A 181 -0.63 6.40 -13.75
N PHE A 182 -1.03 7.35 -12.91
CA PHE A 182 -0.79 8.79 -13.09
C PHE A 182 0.70 9.18 -13.09
N LEU A 183 1.61 8.31 -12.65
CA LEU A 183 3.05 8.54 -12.63
C LEU A 183 3.79 7.98 -13.85
N LEU A 184 3.12 7.31 -14.78
CA LEU A 184 3.77 6.68 -15.94
C LEU A 184 4.58 7.69 -16.77
N GLU A 185 4.00 8.85 -17.06
CA GLU A 185 4.69 9.92 -17.81
C GLU A 185 5.90 10.47 -17.06
N ALA A 186 5.78 10.65 -15.75
CA ALA A 186 6.88 11.10 -14.92
C ALA A 186 8.00 10.04 -14.86
N ALA A 187 7.64 8.77 -14.77
CA ALA A 187 8.58 7.65 -14.82
C ALA A 187 9.36 7.61 -16.15
N LEU A 188 8.65 7.81 -17.26
CA LEU A 188 9.26 7.88 -18.59
C LEU A 188 10.21 9.10 -18.69
N ALA A 189 9.78 10.27 -18.23
CA ALA A 189 10.59 11.50 -18.25
C ALA A 189 11.89 11.37 -17.40
N GLU A 190 11.82 10.60 -16.32
CA GLU A 190 12.97 10.26 -15.46
C GLU A 190 13.87 9.17 -16.09
N GLY A 191 13.51 8.67 -17.27
CA GLY A 191 14.27 7.64 -17.98
C GLY A 191 14.19 6.25 -17.37
N ALA A 192 13.06 5.89 -16.75
CA ALA A 192 12.83 4.54 -16.28
C ALA A 192 12.77 3.55 -17.45
N ASP A 193 13.36 2.39 -17.28
CA ASP A 193 13.23 1.26 -18.23
C ASP A 193 11.93 0.49 -17.99
N ALA A 194 11.45 0.49 -16.74
CA ALA A 194 10.22 -0.19 -16.37
C ALA A 194 9.39 0.63 -15.37
N PHE A 195 8.07 0.44 -15.41
CA PHE A 195 7.11 0.99 -14.47
C PHE A 195 6.23 -0.10 -13.90
N ILE A 196 6.23 -0.24 -12.56
CA ILE A 196 5.39 -1.19 -11.83
C ILE A 196 4.27 -0.43 -11.13
N THR A 197 3.03 -0.89 -11.28
CA THR A 197 1.87 -0.37 -10.56
C THR A 197 0.86 -1.47 -10.27
N GLY A 198 -0.12 -1.19 -9.38
CA GLY A 198 -1.21 -2.11 -9.09
C GLY A 198 -2.31 -2.08 -10.12
N GLU A 199 -2.64 -0.92 -10.66
CA GLU A 199 -3.76 -0.72 -11.60
C GLU A 199 -3.38 0.20 -12.76
N MET A 200 -3.97 -0.07 -13.92
CA MET A 200 -3.84 0.75 -15.13
C MET A 200 -4.99 0.45 -16.09
N HIS A 201 -5.56 1.50 -16.69
CA HIS A 201 -6.63 1.35 -17.67
C HIS A 201 -6.11 0.93 -19.04
N TYR A 202 -6.94 0.19 -19.80
CA TYR A 202 -6.61 -0.36 -21.12
C TYR A 202 -5.96 0.65 -22.08
N HIS A 203 -6.55 1.85 -22.20
CA HIS A 203 -6.05 2.86 -23.15
C HIS A 203 -4.71 3.50 -22.75
N GLN A 204 -4.25 3.31 -21.53
CA GLN A 204 -2.97 3.84 -21.05
C GLN A 204 -1.75 2.98 -21.45
N TYR A 205 -1.98 1.82 -22.08
CA TYR A 205 -0.89 0.98 -22.58
C TYR A 205 -0.37 1.40 -23.96
N PHE A 206 -1.13 2.22 -24.69
CA PHE A 206 -0.76 2.60 -26.05
C PHE A 206 0.28 3.73 -26.09
N GLY A 207 1.19 3.64 -27.07
CA GLY A 207 2.19 4.69 -27.32
C GLY A 207 3.47 4.54 -26.50
N TYR A 208 3.62 3.45 -25.75
CA TYR A 208 4.81 3.19 -24.92
C TYR A 208 5.63 2.00 -25.42
N GLU A 209 5.31 1.49 -26.62
CA GLU A 209 6.00 0.36 -27.24
C GLU A 209 7.50 0.68 -27.36
N GLN A 210 8.34 -0.19 -26.78
CA GLN A 210 9.80 -0.04 -26.72
C GLN A 210 10.31 1.22 -25.97
N ALA A 211 9.43 2.05 -25.41
CA ALA A 211 9.81 3.20 -24.59
C ALA A 211 10.04 2.80 -23.13
N ILE A 212 9.10 2.09 -22.54
CA ILE A 212 9.15 1.63 -21.14
C ILE A 212 8.39 0.29 -21.00
N GLN A 213 8.90 -0.60 -20.14
CA GLN A 213 8.19 -1.84 -19.79
C GLN A 213 7.15 -1.56 -18.72
N ILE A 214 5.88 -1.63 -19.07
CA ILE A 214 4.78 -1.55 -18.11
C ILE A 214 4.56 -2.93 -17.50
N CYS A 215 4.36 -2.97 -16.17
CA CYS A 215 4.08 -4.19 -15.42
C CYS A 215 3.03 -3.90 -14.34
N VAL A 216 1.80 -4.37 -14.56
CA VAL A 216 0.66 -4.19 -13.63
C VAL A 216 0.39 -5.51 -12.92
N ILE A 217 0.44 -5.50 -11.58
CA ILE A 217 0.48 -6.72 -10.77
C ILE A 217 -0.74 -6.90 -9.86
N GLY A 218 -1.70 -5.99 -9.90
CA GLY A 218 -2.86 -5.97 -9.02
C GLY A 218 -2.67 -5.06 -7.81
N HIS A 219 -3.73 -4.38 -7.43
CA HIS A 219 -3.76 -3.40 -6.33
C HIS A 219 -3.28 -4.05 -5.02
N TYR A 220 -4.02 -5.07 -4.56
CA TYR A 220 -3.70 -5.81 -3.35
C TYR A 220 -2.25 -6.31 -3.32
N GLN A 221 -1.80 -6.91 -4.42
CA GLN A 221 -0.47 -7.52 -4.51
C GLN A 221 0.64 -6.46 -4.43
N SER A 222 0.42 -5.28 -4.99
CA SER A 222 1.41 -4.20 -4.94
C SER A 222 1.59 -3.63 -3.54
N GLU A 223 0.56 -3.67 -2.69
CA GLU A 223 0.55 -3.05 -1.37
C GLU A 223 0.63 -4.04 -0.20
N GLN A 224 0.62 -5.35 -0.46
CA GLN A 224 0.55 -6.39 0.57
C GLN A 224 1.62 -6.28 1.67
N PHE A 225 2.77 -5.67 1.37
CA PHE A 225 3.87 -5.50 2.32
C PHE A 225 3.70 -4.34 3.29
N THR A 226 2.64 -3.53 3.15
CA THR A 226 2.34 -2.41 4.07
C THR A 226 2.15 -2.89 5.51
N THR A 227 1.61 -4.08 5.70
CA THR A 227 1.47 -4.69 7.03
C THR A 227 2.81 -4.93 7.75
N GLU A 228 3.88 -5.16 7.00
CA GLU A 228 5.23 -5.27 7.57
C GLU A 228 5.72 -3.92 8.10
N ILE A 229 5.43 -2.82 7.39
CA ILE A 229 5.79 -1.47 7.82
C ILE A 229 5.08 -1.15 9.15
N PHE A 230 3.79 -1.43 9.25
CA PHE A 230 3.03 -1.23 10.49
C PHE A 230 3.62 -2.04 11.65
N ARG A 231 3.93 -3.32 11.41
CA ARG A 231 4.56 -4.17 12.41
C ARG A 231 5.86 -3.57 12.90
N ASP A 232 6.74 -3.18 12.00
CA ASP A 232 8.07 -2.69 12.31
C ASP A 232 7.99 -1.36 13.11
N ILE A 233 7.08 -0.45 12.76
CA ILE A 233 6.82 0.78 13.50
C ILE A 233 6.32 0.46 14.92
N ILE A 234 5.32 -0.41 15.04
CA ILE A 234 4.70 -0.72 16.34
C ILE A 234 5.69 -1.44 17.26
N GLN A 235 6.44 -2.39 16.74
CA GLN A 235 7.44 -3.11 17.52
C GLN A 235 8.55 -2.19 18.04
N LYS A 236 8.96 -1.21 17.23
CA LYS A 236 9.98 -0.23 17.59
C LYS A 236 9.48 0.80 18.60
N GLU A 237 8.32 1.39 18.36
CA GLU A 237 7.83 2.56 19.10
C GLU A 237 6.92 2.20 20.28
N CYS A 238 6.33 1.01 20.28
CA CYS A 238 5.43 0.51 21.29
C CYS A 238 5.84 -0.90 21.75
N PRO A 239 7.05 -1.06 22.32
CA PRO A 239 7.54 -2.38 22.73
C PRO A 239 6.60 -2.97 23.80
N GLY A 240 6.22 -4.23 23.60
CA GLY A 240 5.28 -4.95 24.47
C GLY A 240 3.85 -5.03 23.92
N VAL A 241 3.50 -4.27 22.89
CA VAL A 241 2.24 -4.48 22.19
C VAL A 241 2.38 -5.62 21.17
N ARG A 242 1.52 -6.62 21.33
CA ARG A 242 1.47 -7.77 20.41
C ARG A 242 0.90 -7.33 19.07
N THR A 243 1.58 -7.69 17.97
CA THR A 243 1.12 -7.47 16.60
C THR A 243 0.87 -8.79 15.91
N CYS A 244 -0.21 -8.89 15.14
CA CYS A 244 -0.55 -10.01 14.27
C CYS A 244 -0.81 -9.48 12.86
N ILE A 245 -0.20 -10.07 11.84
CA ILE A 245 -0.62 -9.83 10.46
C ILE A 245 -1.85 -10.69 10.21
N ALA A 246 -2.87 -10.13 9.56
CA ALA A 246 -4.09 -10.84 9.23
C ALA A 246 -3.82 -12.04 8.30
N GLU A 247 -4.44 -13.16 8.59
CA GLU A 247 -4.42 -14.37 7.75
C GLU A 247 -5.57 -14.37 6.74
N THR A 248 -6.65 -13.64 7.07
CA THR A 248 -7.79 -13.46 6.17
C THR A 248 -7.34 -12.64 4.96
N CYS A 249 -7.42 -13.23 3.77
CA CYS A 249 -7.19 -12.53 2.52
C CYS A 249 -8.38 -11.63 2.21
N THR A 250 -8.15 -10.35 2.06
CA THR A 250 -9.18 -9.36 1.72
C THR A 250 -9.24 -9.02 0.23
N ASN A 251 -8.34 -9.59 -0.59
CA ASN A 251 -8.36 -9.36 -2.04
C ASN A 251 -9.67 -9.86 -2.66
N PRO A 252 -10.52 -8.98 -3.23
CA PRO A 252 -11.78 -9.37 -3.84
C PRO A 252 -11.63 -9.95 -5.25
N ILE A 253 -10.41 -9.88 -5.83
CA ILE A 253 -10.14 -10.28 -7.22
C ILE A 253 -9.57 -11.70 -7.22
N LEU A 254 -10.22 -12.57 -7.98
CA LEU A 254 -9.76 -13.92 -8.25
C LEU A 254 -9.11 -13.98 -9.64
N TYR A 255 -7.95 -14.60 -9.73
CA TYR A 255 -7.25 -14.88 -10.98
C TYR A 255 -7.50 -16.35 -11.33
N LEU A 256 -8.30 -16.60 -12.39
CA LEU A 256 -8.79 -17.93 -12.80
C LEU A 256 -8.11 -18.38 -14.11
#